data_a2529d3d0e310088577b937273435975
#
_entry.id   a2529d3d0e310088577b937273435975
#
_cell.length_a   1.000
_cell.length_b   1.000
_cell.length_c   1.000
_cell.angle_alpha   90.00
_cell.angle_beta   90.00
_cell.angle_gamma   90.00
#
_symmetry.space_group_name_H-M   'P 1'
#
loop_
_entity.id
_entity.type
_entity.pdbx_description
1 polymer ?
#
loop_
_entity_poly.entity_id
_entity_poly.type
_entity_poly.pdbx_seq_one_letter_code
_entity_poly.pdbx_strand_id
1 'polypeptide(L)'
;MNQPLTYSATLSFLPFADNYTFSAKEKDVETGLSYFGSRYYSSDLSIWLSVDPMADKYPSLSPYTYCADNPVKLVDPNGEDIWEINNETGKVTRTKDNTQDVIRVVDNDGNVIKDKDGNLQTLSYKYGTIRHYTTKKDGYDVFRIRGDGNGTDLFELMANNTNIEWSQFKTGIAGEQGLNFITTGHTDEGDPAATNLYNKQLQYKYYIREFIHYHPGRMPVPSGMLGTIQEGTGDISFVSKINRNNIRFGYKIPTYKIFAKSFGYNEYNANSQVPDFECIYDLYGRRPRMKE
;
A
#
# COMPACT_ATOMS: atom_id res chain seq x y z
N MET A 1 69.06 21.27 -20.52
CA MET A 1 67.89 22.15 -20.68
C MET A 1 66.65 21.26 -20.82
N ASN A 2 65.93 21.11 -19.72
CA ASN A 2 64.71 20.33 -19.69
C ASN A 2 63.51 21.25 -19.96
N GLN A 3 62.81 21.01 -21.05
CA GLN A 3 61.50 21.65 -21.35
C GLN A 3 60.39 20.93 -20.59
N PRO A 4 59.48 21.64 -19.88
CA PRO A 4 58.33 21.00 -19.25
C PRO A 4 57.25 20.70 -20.27
N LEU A 5 56.76 19.47 -20.30
CA LEU A 5 55.57 19.05 -21.03
C LEU A 5 54.32 19.63 -20.37
N THR A 6 53.72 20.63 -21.00
CA THR A 6 52.41 21.14 -20.62
C THR A 6 51.33 20.21 -21.21
N TYR A 7 50.71 19.38 -20.36
CA TYR A 7 49.44 18.71 -20.70
C TYR A 7 48.29 19.70 -20.58
N SER A 8 47.79 20.16 -21.69
CA SER A 8 46.50 20.84 -21.77
C SER A 8 45.40 19.77 -21.89
N ALA A 9 44.79 19.43 -20.75
CA ALA A 9 43.58 18.64 -20.76
C ALA A 9 42.41 19.56 -21.12
N THR A 10 42.06 19.62 -22.38
CA THR A 10 40.77 20.16 -22.82
C THR A 10 39.71 19.13 -22.42
N LEU A 11 39.02 19.37 -21.27
CA LEU A 11 37.77 18.71 -20.99
C LEU A 11 36.74 19.20 -22.03
N SER A 12 36.56 18.43 -23.08
CA SER A 12 35.37 18.57 -23.93
C SER A 12 34.19 18.10 -23.11
N PHE A 13 33.39 19.04 -22.61
CA PHE A 13 32.04 18.74 -22.18
C PHE A 13 31.29 18.26 -23.44
N LEU A 14 31.13 16.94 -23.57
CA LEU A 14 30.14 16.39 -24.47
C LEU A 14 28.80 16.92 -23.95
N PRO A 15 27.95 17.53 -24.78
CA PRO A 15 26.61 17.86 -24.36
C PRO A 15 25.96 16.56 -23.93
N PHE A 16 25.44 16.52 -22.71
CA PHE A 16 24.49 15.49 -22.31
C PHE A 16 23.36 15.54 -23.34
N ALA A 17 23.40 14.66 -24.31
CA ALA A 17 22.23 14.46 -25.15
C ALA A 17 21.12 14.03 -24.22
N ASP A 18 20.04 14.82 -24.14
CA ASP A 18 18.84 14.42 -23.44
C ASP A 18 18.29 13.17 -24.16
N ASN A 19 18.69 12.00 -23.67
CA ASN A 19 18.19 10.73 -24.18
C ASN A 19 16.73 10.47 -23.74
N TYR A 20 16.15 11.42 -23.00
CA TYR A 20 14.76 11.35 -22.56
C TYR A 20 13.89 12.15 -23.50
N THR A 21 12.96 11.45 -24.14
CA THR A 21 12.03 12.02 -25.10
C THR A 21 10.59 11.94 -24.59
N PHE A 22 9.65 11.76 -25.49
CA PHE A 22 8.22 11.63 -25.21
C PHE A 22 7.94 10.68 -24.03
N SER A 23 7.12 11.12 -23.07
CA SER A 23 6.81 10.42 -21.82
C SER A 23 8.01 10.20 -20.87
N ALA A 24 9.07 11.03 -20.97
CA ALA A 24 10.29 10.95 -20.15
C ALA A 24 10.95 9.55 -20.15
N LYS A 25 10.83 8.82 -21.27
CA LYS A 25 11.47 7.52 -21.44
C LYS A 25 12.82 7.66 -22.14
N GLU A 26 13.76 6.81 -21.73
CA GLU A 26 15.06 6.73 -22.35
C GLU A 26 14.91 6.25 -23.80
N LYS A 27 15.44 7.05 -24.73
CA LYS A 27 15.53 6.66 -26.12
C LYS A 27 16.90 6.04 -26.37
N ASP A 28 16.91 4.81 -26.80
CA ASP A 28 18.12 4.12 -27.25
C ASP A 28 18.63 4.82 -28.53
N VAL A 29 19.84 5.37 -28.42
CA VAL A 29 20.46 6.16 -29.52
C VAL A 29 20.81 5.29 -30.74
N GLU A 30 21.07 4.01 -30.54
CA GLU A 30 21.45 3.09 -31.61
C GLU A 30 20.24 2.61 -32.42
N THR A 31 19.15 2.33 -31.75
CA THR A 31 17.92 1.78 -32.39
C THR A 31 16.85 2.82 -32.62
N GLY A 32 16.91 3.98 -31.94
CA GLY A 32 15.88 5.01 -32.00
C GLY A 32 14.58 4.64 -31.26
N LEU A 33 14.57 3.54 -30.54
CA LEU A 33 13.41 3.04 -29.80
C LEU A 33 13.39 3.58 -28.39
N SER A 34 12.19 3.83 -27.84
CA SER A 34 12.02 4.18 -26.43
C SER A 34 11.69 2.96 -25.60
N TYR A 35 12.48 2.70 -24.56
CA TYR A 35 12.25 1.58 -23.66
C TYR A 35 11.31 1.98 -22.51
N PHE A 36 10.18 1.28 -22.39
CA PHE A 36 9.14 1.55 -21.38
C PHE A 36 9.13 0.51 -20.24
N GLY A 37 10.18 -0.31 -20.11
CA GLY A 37 10.30 -1.31 -19.05
C GLY A 37 9.91 -2.71 -19.54
N SER A 38 8.72 -2.92 -20.07
CA SER A 38 8.27 -4.21 -20.59
C SER A 38 8.24 -4.29 -22.11
N ARG A 39 8.18 -3.15 -22.79
CA ARG A 39 8.07 -3.08 -24.26
C ARG A 39 8.94 -1.96 -24.82
N TYR A 40 9.36 -2.14 -26.07
CA TYR A 40 9.94 -1.06 -26.87
C TYR A 40 8.88 -0.37 -27.69
N TYR A 41 8.87 0.95 -27.62
CA TYR A 41 7.99 1.81 -28.40
C TYR A 41 8.74 2.42 -29.58
N SER A 42 8.17 2.33 -30.76
CA SER A 42 8.65 3.04 -31.95
C SER A 42 7.85 4.32 -32.13
N SER A 43 8.50 5.47 -31.89
CA SER A 43 7.87 6.77 -32.13
C SER A 43 7.61 7.01 -33.63
N ASP A 44 8.40 6.43 -34.49
CA ASP A 44 8.27 6.59 -35.94
C ASP A 44 7.06 5.84 -36.51
N LEU A 45 6.72 4.70 -35.88
CA LEU A 45 5.57 3.88 -36.25
C LEU A 45 4.34 4.13 -35.35
N SER A 46 4.53 4.84 -34.24
CA SER A 46 3.51 5.08 -33.20
C SER A 46 2.90 3.79 -32.61
N ILE A 47 3.69 2.73 -32.51
CA ILE A 47 3.24 1.41 -32.02
C ILE A 47 4.26 0.79 -31.06
N TRP A 48 3.79 -0.17 -30.27
CA TRP A 48 4.63 -1.11 -29.54
C TRP A 48 5.21 -2.16 -30.51
N LEU A 49 6.46 -2.57 -30.28
CA LEU A 49 7.11 -3.61 -31.09
C LEU A 49 6.83 -5.04 -30.61
N SER A 50 6.12 -5.19 -29.49
CA SER A 50 5.67 -6.48 -28.99
C SER A 50 4.20 -6.43 -28.62
N VAL A 51 3.56 -7.61 -28.63
CA VAL A 51 2.16 -7.79 -28.24
C VAL A 51 1.96 -7.33 -26.78
N ASP A 52 0.86 -6.63 -26.52
CA ASP A 52 0.46 -6.30 -25.18
C ASP A 52 0.16 -7.58 -24.39
N PRO A 53 0.82 -7.80 -23.24
CA PRO A 53 0.49 -8.95 -22.37
C PRO A 53 -0.97 -8.96 -21.90
N MET A 54 -1.67 -7.82 -22.03
CA MET A 54 -3.08 -7.67 -21.67
C MET A 54 -4.02 -7.59 -22.88
N ALA A 55 -3.56 -7.91 -24.09
CA ALA A 55 -4.37 -7.85 -25.31
C ALA A 55 -5.71 -8.60 -25.20
N ASP A 56 -5.73 -9.71 -24.48
CA ASP A 56 -6.97 -10.49 -24.26
C ASP A 56 -8.06 -9.76 -23.48
N LYS A 57 -7.69 -8.71 -22.72
CA LYS A 57 -8.64 -7.88 -21.96
C LYS A 57 -9.31 -6.80 -22.82
N TYR A 58 -8.69 -6.46 -23.93
CA TYR A 58 -9.13 -5.38 -24.82
C TYR A 58 -9.26 -5.89 -26.26
N PRO A 59 -10.15 -6.86 -26.53
CA PRO A 59 -10.24 -7.51 -27.83
C PRO A 59 -10.66 -6.57 -28.97
N SER A 60 -11.12 -5.36 -28.65
CA SER A 60 -11.45 -4.30 -29.61
C SER A 60 -10.27 -3.41 -30.01
N LEU A 61 -9.11 -3.55 -29.34
CA LEU A 61 -7.91 -2.77 -29.60
C LEU A 61 -6.83 -3.68 -30.20
N SER A 62 -6.01 -3.08 -31.07
CA SER A 62 -4.81 -3.79 -31.54
C SER A 62 -3.85 -4.05 -30.38
N PRO A 63 -3.25 -5.24 -30.27
CA PRO A 63 -2.27 -5.54 -29.22
C PRO A 63 -0.97 -4.71 -29.32
N TYR A 64 -0.81 -3.94 -30.37
CA TYR A 64 0.33 -3.06 -30.61
C TYR A 64 0.00 -1.57 -30.40
N THR A 65 -1.23 -1.24 -30.03
CA THR A 65 -1.71 0.13 -29.86
C THR A 65 -1.06 0.81 -28.64
N TYR A 66 -0.58 2.04 -28.82
CA TYR A 66 -0.14 2.89 -27.74
C TYR A 66 -1.27 3.83 -27.32
N CYS A 67 -1.56 3.89 -26.01
CA CYS A 67 -2.61 4.76 -25.44
C CYS A 67 -3.97 4.67 -26.16
N ALA A 68 -4.40 3.47 -26.57
CA ALA A 68 -5.65 3.25 -27.30
C ALA A 68 -5.82 4.20 -28.50
N ASP A 69 -4.73 4.48 -29.23
CA ASP A 69 -4.63 5.44 -30.35
C ASP A 69 -5.01 6.89 -29.99
N ASN A 70 -4.99 7.25 -28.72
CA ASN A 70 -5.32 8.60 -28.25
C ASN A 70 -4.26 9.15 -27.27
N PRO A 71 -2.99 9.31 -27.71
CA PRO A 71 -1.90 9.77 -26.83
C PRO A 71 -2.01 11.26 -26.42
N VAL A 72 -3.00 11.98 -26.94
CA VAL A 72 -3.28 13.37 -26.53
C VAL A 72 -4.14 13.44 -25.27
N LYS A 73 -5.02 12.46 -25.08
CA LYS A 73 -5.89 12.35 -23.88
C LYS A 73 -5.41 11.32 -22.88
N LEU A 74 -4.79 10.26 -23.37
CA LEU A 74 -4.28 9.17 -22.56
C LEU A 74 -2.76 9.29 -22.61
N VAL A 75 -2.17 9.45 -21.48
CA VAL A 75 -0.73 9.30 -21.29
C VAL A 75 -0.57 7.94 -20.67
N ASP A 76 0.31 7.10 -21.23
CA ASP A 76 0.92 6.02 -20.47
C ASP A 76 2.06 6.68 -19.69
N PRO A 77 1.81 7.15 -18.45
CA PRO A 77 2.71 8.14 -17.86
C PRO A 77 4.05 7.53 -17.55
N ASN A 78 4.11 6.27 -17.16
CA ASN A 78 5.33 5.75 -16.58
C ASN A 78 5.49 4.23 -16.68
N GLY A 79 4.61 3.50 -17.31
CA GLY A 79 4.70 2.08 -17.24
C GLY A 79 4.58 1.54 -15.79
N GLU A 80 3.73 2.07 -14.90
CA GLU A 80 3.68 1.80 -13.46
C GLU A 80 2.60 0.80 -13.08
N ASP A 81 2.91 -0.11 -12.12
CA ASP A 81 1.86 -0.83 -11.41
C ASP A 81 1.12 0.19 -10.55
N ILE A 82 -0.09 0.57 -10.95
CA ILE A 82 -0.93 1.54 -10.24
C ILE A 82 -2.03 0.78 -9.52
N TRP A 83 -2.12 0.99 -8.20
CA TRP A 83 -3.26 0.58 -7.40
C TRP A 83 -4.09 1.81 -7.04
N GLU A 84 -5.32 1.83 -7.50
CA GLU A 84 -6.30 2.84 -7.14
C GLU A 84 -7.24 2.27 -6.09
N ILE A 85 -7.35 2.97 -4.97
CA ILE A 85 -8.18 2.60 -3.84
C ILE A 85 -9.32 3.60 -3.76
N ASN A 86 -10.55 3.13 -3.95
CA ASN A 86 -11.72 4.00 -3.83
C ASN A 86 -11.92 4.44 -2.37
N ASN A 87 -12.07 5.73 -2.13
CA ASN A 87 -12.12 6.33 -0.79
C ASN A 87 -13.35 5.93 0.03
N GLU A 88 -14.47 5.58 -0.62
CA GLU A 88 -15.71 5.21 0.06
C GLU A 88 -15.79 3.71 0.31
N THR A 89 -15.50 2.91 -0.71
CA THR A 89 -15.69 1.46 -0.69
C THR A 89 -14.43 0.68 -0.35
N GLY A 90 -13.26 1.33 -0.41
CA GLY A 90 -11.96 0.67 -0.31
C GLY A 90 -11.63 -0.29 -1.45
N LYS A 91 -12.47 -0.35 -2.48
CA LYS A 91 -12.25 -1.23 -3.63
C LYS A 91 -10.93 -0.91 -4.30
N VAL A 92 -10.13 -1.96 -4.54
CA VAL A 92 -8.83 -1.85 -5.17
C VAL A 92 -8.94 -2.21 -6.65
N THR A 93 -8.47 -1.30 -7.51
CA THR A 93 -8.23 -1.56 -8.93
C THR A 93 -6.75 -1.52 -9.20
N ARG A 94 -6.24 -2.39 -10.05
CA ARG A 94 -4.82 -2.45 -10.41
C ARG A 94 -4.65 -2.36 -11.91
N THR A 95 -3.89 -1.37 -12.34
CA THR A 95 -3.35 -1.28 -13.69
C THR A 95 -1.90 -1.71 -13.63
N LYS A 96 -1.56 -2.78 -14.37
CA LYS A 96 -0.20 -3.33 -14.35
C LYS A 96 0.71 -2.51 -15.22
N ASP A 97 1.84 -2.17 -14.65
CA ASP A 97 2.97 -1.62 -15.36
C ASP A 97 4.26 -1.92 -14.57
N ASN A 98 5.39 -2.10 -15.23
CA ASN A 98 6.57 -2.72 -14.63
C ASN A 98 7.69 -1.73 -14.23
N THR A 99 7.41 -0.45 -14.00
CA THR A 99 8.45 0.56 -13.72
C THR A 99 8.47 1.06 -12.27
N GLN A 100 7.33 1.34 -11.69
CA GLN A 100 7.17 1.76 -10.29
C GLN A 100 5.92 1.13 -9.70
N ASP A 101 5.85 1.11 -8.39
CA ASP A 101 4.65 0.76 -7.65
C ASP A 101 4.02 2.06 -7.14
N VAL A 102 2.84 2.43 -7.64
CA VAL A 102 2.12 3.63 -7.23
C VAL A 102 0.79 3.26 -6.60
N ILE A 103 0.50 3.83 -5.44
CA ILE A 103 -0.80 3.73 -4.79
C ILE A 103 -1.44 5.11 -4.80
N ARG A 104 -2.71 5.17 -5.20
CA ARG A 104 -3.54 6.40 -5.20
C ARG A 104 -4.85 6.12 -4.50
N VAL A 105 -5.33 7.10 -3.76
CA VAL A 105 -6.71 7.06 -3.27
C VAL A 105 -7.55 7.94 -4.19
N VAL A 106 -8.64 7.37 -4.72
CA VAL A 106 -9.50 7.99 -5.73
C VAL A 106 -10.93 8.11 -5.24
N ASP A 107 -11.65 9.11 -5.76
CA ASP A 107 -13.10 9.23 -5.58
C ASP A 107 -13.88 8.27 -6.50
N ASN A 108 -15.21 8.36 -6.49
CA ASN A 108 -16.08 7.52 -7.33
C ASN A 108 -15.96 7.81 -8.83
N ASP A 109 -15.43 8.97 -9.20
CA ASP A 109 -15.20 9.39 -10.58
C ASP A 109 -13.78 9.01 -11.06
N GLY A 110 -12.94 8.43 -10.19
CA GLY A 110 -11.56 8.03 -10.49
C GLY A 110 -10.56 9.17 -10.37
N ASN A 111 -10.93 10.33 -9.80
CA ASN A 111 -9.99 11.41 -9.56
C ASN A 111 -9.20 11.15 -8.28
N VAL A 112 -7.88 11.38 -8.31
CA VAL A 112 -7.05 11.28 -7.10
C VAL A 112 -7.48 12.34 -6.10
N ILE A 113 -7.85 11.93 -4.90
CA ILE A 113 -8.27 12.84 -3.85
C ILE A 113 -7.10 13.67 -3.33
N LYS A 114 -7.42 14.83 -2.76
CA LYS A 114 -6.46 15.77 -2.17
C LYS A 114 -6.76 15.96 -0.70
N ASP A 115 -5.69 16.20 0.07
CA ASP A 115 -5.86 16.66 1.44
C ASP A 115 -6.29 18.14 1.51
N LYS A 116 -6.48 18.65 2.72
CA LYS A 116 -6.87 20.05 2.99
C LYS A 116 -5.85 21.07 2.47
N ASP A 117 -4.60 20.66 2.27
CA ASP A 117 -3.50 21.51 1.81
C ASP A 117 -3.31 21.37 0.28
N GLY A 118 -4.13 20.57 -0.39
CA GLY A 118 -4.16 20.37 -1.85
C GLY A 118 -3.20 19.29 -2.34
N ASN A 119 -2.52 18.52 -1.46
CA ASN A 119 -1.61 17.47 -1.85
C ASN A 119 -2.37 16.22 -2.30
N LEU A 120 -1.95 15.65 -3.41
CA LEU A 120 -2.50 14.38 -3.92
C LEU A 120 -2.23 13.24 -2.94
N GLN A 121 -3.24 12.43 -2.68
CA GLN A 121 -3.12 11.25 -1.81
C GLN A 121 -2.55 10.07 -2.60
N THR A 122 -1.22 10.09 -2.75
CA THR A 122 -0.45 9.15 -3.58
C THR A 122 0.87 8.81 -2.90
N LEU A 123 1.26 7.55 -2.98
CA LEU A 123 2.60 7.06 -2.62
C LEU A 123 3.23 6.34 -3.81
N SER A 124 4.54 6.50 -3.96
CA SER A 124 5.32 5.86 -5.02
C SER A 124 6.50 5.11 -4.43
N TYR A 125 6.72 3.90 -4.92
CA TYR A 125 7.80 3.01 -4.47
C TYR A 125 8.55 2.45 -5.69
N LYS A 126 9.76 1.95 -5.44
CA LYS A 126 10.48 1.18 -6.44
C LYS A 126 9.66 -0.03 -6.86
N TYR A 127 9.65 -0.35 -8.15
CA TYR A 127 8.96 -1.51 -8.70
C TYR A 127 9.25 -2.82 -7.93
N GLY A 128 8.20 -3.58 -7.67
CA GLY A 128 8.28 -4.84 -6.94
C GLY A 128 8.35 -4.69 -5.42
N THR A 129 8.22 -3.45 -4.88
CA THR A 129 8.12 -3.19 -3.44
C THR A 129 6.79 -3.71 -2.88
N ILE A 130 5.71 -3.57 -3.67
CA ILE A 130 4.36 -3.98 -3.30
C ILE A 130 3.97 -5.24 -4.05
N ARG A 131 3.30 -6.15 -3.34
CA ARG A 131 2.54 -7.25 -3.93
C ARG A 131 1.12 -7.20 -3.40
N HIS A 132 0.16 -7.25 -4.30
CA HIS A 132 -1.25 -7.22 -3.97
C HIS A 132 -1.95 -8.45 -4.53
N TYR A 133 -2.90 -8.96 -3.76
CA TYR A 133 -3.83 -10.00 -4.20
C TYR A 133 -5.16 -9.89 -3.48
N THR A 134 -6.23 -10.24 -4.17
CA THR A 134 -7.57 -10.39 -3.60
C THR A 134 -7.85 -11.87 -3.40
N THR A 135 -8.39 -12.24 -2.24
CA THR A 135 -8.70 -13.65 -1.95
C THR A 135 -9.93 -14.10 -2.73
N LYS A 136 -9.81 -15.20 -3.47
CA LYS A 136 -10.90 -15.71 -4.32
C LYS A 136 -12.17 -16.09 -3.57
N LYS A 137 -12.04 -16.53 -2.32
CA LYS A 137 -13.17 -17.06 -1.53
C LYS A 137 -13.85 -15.99 -0.69
N ASP A 138 -13.06 -15.14 -0.07
CA ASP A 138 -13.56 -14.22 0.97
C ASP A 138 -13.60 -12.77 0.50
N GLY A 139 -13.01 -12.46 -0.67
CA GLY A 139 -13.09 -11.15 -1.31
C GLY A 139 -12.26 -10.05 -0.64
N TYR A 140 -11.43 -10.37 0.39
CA TYR A 140 -10.59 -9.35 1.03
C TYR A 140 -9.28 -9.13 0.27
N ASP A 141 -8.78 -7.91 0.34
CA ASP A 141 -7.53 -7.50 -0.27
C ASP A 141 -6.36 -7.58 0.71
N VAL A 142 -5.20 -7.98 0.18
CA VAL A 142 -3.95 -8.07 0.93
C VAL A 142 -2.83 -7.40 0.15
N PHE A 143 -2.23 -6.38 0.75
CA PHE A 143 -0.98 -5.77 0.31
C PHE A 143 0.17 -6.33 1.14
N ARG A 144 1.23 -6.69 0.47
CA ARG A 144 2.47 -7.12 1.10
C ARG A 144 3.58 -6.18 0.67
N ILE A 145 4.23 -5.51 1.62
CA ILE A 145 5.24 -4.49 1.36
C ILE A 145 6.46 -4.67 2.27
N ARG A 146 7.65 -4.40 1.73
CA ARG A 146 8.90 -4.41 2.48
C ARG A 146 9.22 -3.03 3.06
N GLY A 147 9.86 -3.04 4.23
CA GLY A 147 10.19 -1.85 5.01
C GLY A 147 9.07 -1.47 5.96
N ASP A 148 9.40 -1.31 7.25
CA ASP A 148 8.40 -0.94 8.25
C ASP A 148 7.89 0.50 8.03
N GLY A 149 8.76 1.43 7.56
CA GLY A 149 8.36 2.77 7.15
C GLY A 149 7.37 2.72 5.98
N ASN A 150 7.75 2.07 4.88
CA ASN A 150 6.87 1.90 3.72
C ASN A 150 5.51 1.29 4.09
N GLY A 151 5.51 0.29 4.98
CA GLY A 151 4.27 -0.35 5.45
C GLY A 151 3.41 0.58 6.29
N THR A 152 4.01 1.42 7.12
CA THR A 152 3.30 2.42 7.91
C THR A 152 2.72 3.52 7.02
N ASP A 153 3.51 4.08 6.11
CA ASP A 153 3.06 5.11 5.17
C ASP A 153 1.87 4.63 4.34
N LEU A 154 1.95 3.38 3.85
CA LEU A 154 0.86 2.77 3.08
C LEU A 154 -0.39 2.56 3.92
N PHE A 155 -0.25 2.05 5.15
CA PHE A 155 -1.38 1.87 6.07
C PHE A 155 -2.04 3.21 6.40
N GLU A 156 -1.24 4.24 6.73
CA GLU A 156 -1.74 5.57 7.06
C GLU A 156 -2.41 6.26 5.87
N LEU A 157 -1.87 6.11 4.66
CA LEU A 157 -2.54 6.62 3.45
C LEU A 157 -3.94 6.04 3.32
N MET A 158 -4.09 4.71 3.47
CA MET A 158 -5.37 4.04 3.36
C MET A 158 -6.31 4.43 4.50
N ALA A 159 -5.85 4.35 5.74
CA ALA A 159 -6.64 4.65 6.93
C ALA A 159 -7.12 6.10 6.97
N ASN A 160 -6.26 7.06 6.61
CA ASN A 160 -6.62 8.48 6.62
C ASN A 160 -7.58 8.88 5.50
N ASN A 161 -7.63 8.12 4.41
CA ASN A 161 -8.34 8.54 3.20
C ASN A 161 -9.53 7.65 2.83
N THR A 162 -9.81 6.61 3.60
CA THR A 162 -10.99 5.75 3.42
C THR A 162 -11.84 5.68 4.68
N ASN A 163 -13.07 5.22 4.57
CA ASN A 163 -13.99 5.04 5.71
C ASN A 163 -14.24 3.55 6.02
N ILE A 164 -13.31 2.68 5.66
CA ILE A 164 -13.35 1.25 5.93
C ILE A 164 -12.23 0.82 6.86
N GLU A 165 -12.38 -0.32 7.52
CA GLU A 165 -11.34 -0.88 8.39
C GLU A 165 -10.16 -1.41 7.59
N TRP A 166 -8.95 -1.07 8.05
CA TRP A 166 -7.68 -1.58 7.57
C TRP A 166 -6.88 -2.17 8.74
N SER A 167 -6.16 -3.23 8.46
CA SER A 167 -5.28 -3.86 9.45
C SER A 167 -3.88 -4.03 8.89
N GLN A 168 -2.86 -3.81 9.73
CA GLN A 168 -1.45 -4.01 9.41
C GLN A 168 -0.80 -4.99 10.37
N PHE A 169 -0.06 -5.95 9.81
CA PHE A 169 0.85 -6.83 10.56
C PHE A 169 2.29 -6.51 10.17
N LYS A 170 3.13 -6.13 11.14
CA LYS A 170 4.57 -6.04 10.97
C LYS A 170 5.21 -7.34 11.41
N THR A 171 5.93 -8.00 10.51
CA THR A 171 6.45 -9.34 10.72
C THR A 171 7.96 -9.44 10.52
N GLY A 172 8.58 -10.48 11.07
CA GLY A 172 9.99 -10.80 10.87
C GLY A 172 10.95 -9.80 11.53
N ILE A 173 12.02 -9.44 10.82
CA ILE A 173 13.03 -8.49 11.29
C ILE A 173 12.50 -7.06 11.14
N ALA A 174 12.81 -6.18 12.10
CA ALA A 174 12.38 -4.79 12.05
C ALA A 174 13.18 -3.94 11.04
N GLY A 175 12.63 -2.78 10.68
CA GLY A 175 13.27 -1.80 9.81
C GLY A 175 13.08 -2.08 8.33
N GLU A 176 14.08 -1.79 7.49
CA GLU A 176 13.99 -1.91 6.03
C GLU A 176 13.71 -3.33 5.52
N GLN A 177 14.12 -4.34 6.29
CA GLN A 177 13.87 -5.76 5.98
C GLN A 177 12.51 -6.25 6.50
N GLY A 178 11.82 -5.43 7.28
CA GLY A 178 10.50 -5.76 7.81
C GLY A 178 9.52 -6.11 6.70
N LEU A 179 8.73 -7.14 6.91
CA LEU A 179 7.70 -7.52 5.97
C LEU A 179 6.34 -7.19 6.57
N ASN A 180 5.61 -6.34 5.89
CA ASN A 180 4.30 -5.87 6.31
C ASN A 180 3.20 -6.49 5.46
N PHE A 181 2.08 -6.82 6.11
CA PHE A 181 0.84 -7.22 5.46
C PHE A 181 -0.24 -6.23 5.86
N ILE A 182 -0.90 -5.62 4.87
CA ILE A 182 -2.01 -4.70 5.08
C ILE A 182 -3.23 -5.31 4.41
N THR A 183 -4.37 -5.35 5.09
CA THR A 183 -5.56 -6.04 4.61
C THR A 183 -6.84 -5.30 4.97
N THR A 184 -7.87 -5.52 4.16
CA THR A 184 -9.23 -5.04 4.38
C THR A 184 -10.25 -6.03 3.79
N GLY A 185 -11.40 -6.11 4.40
CA GLY A 185 -12.61 -6.79 3.89
C GLY A 185 -13.64 -5.82 3.33
N HIS A 186 -13.25 -4.55 3.16
CA HIS A 186 -14.13 -3.49 2.62
C HIS A 186 -15.36 -3.17 3.48
N THR A 187 -15.25 -3.37 4.79
CA THR A 187 -16.29 -3.03 5.75
C THR A 187 -15.82 -1.90 6.67
N ASP A 188 -16.74 -1.13 7.19
CA ASP A 188 -16.48 -0.08 8.17
C ASP A 188 -16.65 -0.59 9.61
N GLU A 189 -17.10 -1.83 9.79
CA GLU A 189 -17.37 -2.44 11.09
C GLU A 189 -17.14 -3.95 11.07
N GLY A 190 -16.29 -4.41 12.03
CA GLY A 190 -16.10 -5.84 12.28
C GLY A 190 -15.44 -6.58 11.13
N ASP A 191 -14.40 -6.00 10.54
CA ASP A 191 -13.69 -6.59 9.40
C ASP A 191 -13.03 -7.93 9.75
N PRO A 192 -13.43 -9.04 9.14
CA PRO A 192 -12.84 -10.35 9.36
C PRO A 192 -11.51 -10.56 8.62
N ALA A 193 -11.06 -9.64 7.76
CA ALA A 193 -9.91 -9.84 6.89
C ALA A 193 -8.62 -10.13 7.65
N ALA A 194 -8.34 -9.37 8.72
CA ALA A 194 -7.17 -9.60 9.58
C ALA A 194 -7.20 -11.00 10.22
N THR A 195 -8.33 -11.38 10.78
CA THR A 195 -8.51 -12.70 11.40
C THR A 195 -8.35 -13.82 10.36
N ASN A 196 -8.91 -13.65 9.17
CA ASN A 196 -8.79 -14.62 8.09
C ASN A 196 -7.35 -14.74 7.59
N LEU A 197 -6.67 -13.62 7.35
CA LEU A 197 -5.27 -13.59 6.92
C LEU A 197 -4.37 -14.28 7.97
N TYR A 198 -4.55 -13.94 9.24
CA TYR A 198 -3.82 -14.57 10.32
C TYR A 198 -4.05 -16.09 10.36
N ASN A 199 -5.30 -16.53 10.39
CA ASN A 199 -5.67 -17.93 10.51
C ASN A 199 -5.21 -18.79 9.32
N LYS A 200 -5.24 -18.24 8.11
CA LYS A 200 -4.92 -19.00 6.90
C LYS A 200 -3.43 -18.95 6.53
N GLN A 201 -2.70 -17.92 6.97
CA GLN A 201 -1.34 -17.70 6.51
C GLN A 201 -0.37 -17.34 7.64
N LEU A 202 -0.63 -16.27 8.42
CA LEU A 202 0.42 -15.69 9.24
C LEU A 202 0.78 -16.54 10.46
N GLN A 203 -0.18 -17.22 11.07
CA GLN A 203 0.05 -18.04 12.26
C GLN A 203 1.06 -19.19 12.07
N TYR A 204 1.32 -19.61 10.84
CA TYR A 204 2.17 -20.78 10.56
C TYR A 204 3.62 -20.44 10.22
N LYS A 205 3.90 -19.22 9.75
CA LYS A 205 5.18 -18.90 9.11
C LYS A 205 5.79 -17.58 9.53
N TYR A 206 5.05 -16.74 10.27
CA TYR A 206 5.47 -15.37 10.49
C TYR A 206 5.54 -15.04 11.98
N TYR A 207 6.69 -14.50 12.41
CA TYR A 207 6.82 -13.84 13.70
C TYR A 207 6.16 -12.46 13.61
N ILE A 208 5.04 -12.26 14.29
CA ILE A 208 4.34 -10.98 14.34
C ILE A 208 4.96 -10.15 15.46
N ARG A 209 5.43 -8.95 15.11
CA ARG A 209 6.04 -7.99 16.04
C ARG A 209 5.06 -6.92 16.48
N GLU A 210 4.19 -6.49 15.57
CA GLU A 210 3.19 -5.46 15.81
C GLU A 210 1.95 -5.76 14.98
N PHE A 211 0.79 -5.52 15.56
CA PHE A 211 -0.50 -5.54 14.87
C PHE A 211 -1.20 -4.21 15.12
N ILE A 212 -1.64 -3.59 14.04
CA ILE A 212 -2.34 -2.32 14.03
C ILE A 212 -3.65 -2.51 13.29
N HIS A 213 -4.73 -1.91 13.76
CA HIS A 213 -5.95 -1.79 12.97
C HIS A 213 -6.57 -0.40 13.10
N TYR A 214 -7.32 -0.01 12.08
CA TYR A 214 -7.96 1.29 11.96
C TYR A 214 -9.43 1.18 12.25
N HIS A 215 -9.94 2.06 13.13
CA HIS A 215 -11.35 2.23 13.43
C HIS A 215 -11.88 3.49 12.73
N PRO A 216 -12.61 3.38 11.60
CA PRO A 216 -13.19 4.53 10.92
C PRO A 216 -14.30 5.15 11.74
N GLY A 217 -14.14 6.43 12.10
CA GLY A 217 -15.16 7.18 12.84
C GLY A 217 -15.52 6.69 14.22
N ARG A 218 -14.67 5.80 14.84
CA ARG A 218 -14.98 5.17 16.13
C ARG A 218 -13.96 5.52 17.21
N MET A 219 -14.29 5.06 18.42
CA MET A 219 -13.39 5.12 19.57
C MET A 219 -12.10 4.36 19.26
N PRO A 220 -10.92 4.94 19.56
CA PRO A 220 -9.64 4.26 19.44
C PRO A 220 -9.40 3.28 20.61
N VAL A 221 -10.37 2.45 20.90
CA VAL A 221 -10.33 1.46 21.99
C VAL A 221 -10.67 0.08 21.46
N PRO A 222 -10.03 -1.00 21.97
CA PRO A 222 -10.27 -2.34 21.48
C PRO A 222 -11.66 -2.84 21.88
N SER A 223 -12.30 -3.59 20.99
CA SER A 223 -13.49 -4.35 21.30
C SER A 223 -13.18 -5.52 22.23
N GLY A 224 -14.14 -5.86 23.10
CA GLY A 224 -14.00 -7.02 24.03
C GLY A 224 -13.17 -6.76 25.28
N MET A 225 -12.91 -5.51 25.65
CA MET A 225 -12.19 -5.15 26.87
C MET A 225 -12.84 -5.73 28.13
N LEU A 226 -11.99 -5.96 29.16
CA LEU A 226 -12.45 -6.39 30.49
C LEU A 226 -13.49 -5.38 31.05
N GLY A 227 -14.53 -5.92 31.65
CA GLY A 227 -15.63 -5.12 32.23
C GLY A 227 -16.69 -4.66 31.21
N THR A 228 -16.54 -4.92 29.92
CA THR A 228 -17.58 -4.65 28.91
C THR A 228 -18.49 -5.87 28.72
N ILE A 229 -19.69 -5.64 28.14
CA ILE A 229 -20.63 -6.75 27.84
C ILE A 229 -20.09 -7.72 26.78
N GLN A 230 -19.07 -7.31 25.99
CA GLN A 230 -18.40 -8.11 24.95
C GLN A 230 -17.04 -8.64 25.41
N GLU A 231 -16.78 -8.66 26.73
CA GLU A 231 -15.50 -9.10 27.29
C GLU A 231 -15.00 -10.41 26.70
N GLY A 232 -13.71 -10.42 26.31
CA GLY A 232 -13.05 -11.58 25.74
C GLY A 232 -13.44 -11.89 24.29
N THR A 233 -14.12 -10.99 23.60
CA THR A 233 -14.45 -11.08 22.16
C THR A 233 -13.60 -10.11 21.31
N GLY A 234 -13.89 -9.99 20.04
CA GLY A 234 -13.32 -8.99 19.13
C GLY A 234 -11.79 -8.91 19.19
N ASP A 235 -11.30 -7.70 19.32
CA ASP A 235 -9.86 -7.39 19.30
C ASP A 235 -9.11 -8.09 20.44
N ILE A 236 -9.67 -8.11 21.65
CA ILE A 236 -9.05 -8.76 22.81
C ILE A 236 -8.91 -10.28 22.59
N SER A 237 -9.92 -10.91 22.01
CA SER A 237 -9.85 -12.34 21.65
C SER A 237 -8.77 -12.59 20.59
N PHE A 238 -8.69 -11.72 19.60
CA PHE A 238 -7.76 -11.85 18.50
C PHE A 238 -6.30 -11.69 18.95
N VAL A 239 -5.99 -10.65 19.72
CA VAL A 239 -4.62 -10.46 20.24
C VAL A 239 -4.23 -11.55 21.23
N SER A 240 -5.16 -12.06 22.04
CA SER A 240 -4.94 -13.21 22.92
C SER A 240 -4.54 -14.46 22.13
N LYS A 241 -5.13 -14.66 20.95
CA LYS A 241 -4.77 -15.76 20.04
C LYS A 241 -3.36 -15.59 19.47
N ILE A 242 -3.00 -14.39 19.03
CA ILE A 242 -1.65 -14.08 18.52
C ILE A 242 -0.62 -14.31 19.64
N ASN A 243 -0.89 -13.84 20.87
CA ASN A 243 -0.02 -14.02 22.01
C ASN A 243 0.28 -15.49 22.27
N ARG A 244 -0.77 -16.32 22.38
CA ARG A 244 -0.60 -17.77 22.59
C ARG A 244 0.26 -18.42 21.52
N ASN A 245 0.08 -18.01 20.26
CA ASN A 245 0.85 -18.56 19.16
C ASN A 245 2.31 -18.12 19.21
N ASN A 246 2.58 -16.82 19.41
CA ASN A 246 3.95 -16.30 19.52
C ASN A 246 4.69 -16.97 20.70
N ILE A 247 4.06 -17.07 21.87
CA ILE A 247 4.64 -17.76 23.05
C ILE A 247 4.97 -19.21 22.71
N ARG A 248 4.06 -19.92 22.05
CA ARG A 248 4.27 -21.33 21.64
C ARG A 248 5.52 -21.52 20.78
N PHE A 249 5.85 -20.53 19.95
CA PHE A 249 7.03 -20.56 19.08
C PHE A 249 8.25 -19.85 19.67
N GLY A 250 8.21 -19.44 20.93
CA GLY A 250 9.32 -18.74 21.59
C GLY A 250 9.52 -17.30 21.13
N TYR A 251 8.52 -16.68 20.52
CA TYR A 251 8.55 -15.28 20.10
C TYR A 251 8.07 -14.35 21.21
N LYS A 252 8.49 -13.09 21.13
CA LYS A 252 8.00 -12.03 22.02
C LYS A 252 6.51 -11.74 21.76
N ILE A 253 5.82 -11.26 22.80
CA ILE A 253 4.46 -10.72 22.67
C ILE A 253 4.53 -9.48 21.78
N PRO A 254 3.66 -9.36 20.75
CA PRO A 254 3.61 -8.22 19.87
C PRO A 254 3.13 -6.95 20.57
N THR A 255 3.45 -5.80 20.00
CA THR A 255 2.75 -4.55 20.30
C THR A 255 1.44 -4.50 19.52
N TYR A 256 0.38 -4.04 20.17
CA TYR A 256 -0.95 -3.89 19.56
C TYR A 256 -1.39 -2.44 19.60
N LYS A 257 -1.90 -1.93 18.48
CA LYS A 257 -2.33 -0.54 18.36
C LYS A 257 -3.65 -0.42 17.60
N ILE A 258 -4.46 0.54 18.02
CA ILE A 258 -5.58 1.02 17.24
C ILE A 258 -5.22 2.41 16.72
N PHE A 259 -5.47 2.62 15.44
CA PHE A 259 -5.34 3.91 14.80
C PHE A 259 -6.74 4.53 14.61
N ALA A 260 -6.87 5.80 14.89
CA ALA A 260 -8.07 6.59 14.58
C ALA A 260 -7.66 7.99 14.13
N LYS A 261 -8.27 8.51 13.05
CA LYS A 261 -7.88 9.78 12.39
C LYS A 261 -7.70 10.96 13.35
N SER A 262 -8.57 11.09 14.34
CA SER A 262 -8.55 12.23 15.27
C SER A 262 -7.70 12.01 16.53
N PHE A 263 -7.24 10.79 16.77
CA PHE A 263 -6.59 10.39 18.03
C PHE A 263 -5.19 9.79 17.83
N GLY A 264 -4.84 9.42 16.57
CA GLY A 264 -3.58 8.74 16.28
C GLY A 264 -3.57 7.29 16.77
N TYR A 265 -2.42 6.83 17.24
CA TYR A 265 -2.20 5.47 17.70
C TYR A 265 -2.44 5.33 19.20
N ASN A 266 -3.27 4.37 19.61
CA ASN A 266 -3.47 3.97 21.00
C ASN A 266 -3.01 2.53 21.20
N GLU A 267 -2.13 2.29 22.15
CA GLU A 267 -1.66 0.95 22.49
C GLU A 267 -2.66 0.23 23.40
N TYR A 268 -2.76 -1.08 23.21
CA TYR A 268 -3.58 -1.97 24.03
C TYR A 268 -2.95 -3.35 24.14
N ASN A 269 -3.54 -4.21 24.98
CA ASN A 269 -3.12 -5.59 25.16
C ASN A 269 -4.31 -6.49 25.50
N ALA A 270 -4.06 -7.77 25.68
CA ALA A 270 -5.11 -8.76 26.00
C ALA A 270 -5.83 -8.53 27.36
N ASN A 271 -5.29 -7.67 28.22
CA ASN A 271 -5.83 -7.36 29.55
C ASN A 271 -6.37 -5.91 29.61
N SER A 272 -6.43 -5.20 28.49
CA SER A 272 -6.93 -3.82 28.48
C SER A 272 -8.36 -3.74 28.99
N GLN A 273 -8.63 -2.70 29.76
CA GLN A 273 -9.93 -2.41 30.38
C GLN A 273 -10.30 -0.94 30.19
N VAL A 274 -11.57 -0.61 30.38
CA VAL A 274 -12.07 0.76 30.14
C VAL A 274 -11.30 1.85 30.87
N PRO A 275 -10.86 1.69 32.14
CA PRO A 275 -10.07 2.73 32.81
C PRO A 275 -8.74 3.07 32.15
N ASP A 276 -8.17 2.15 31.33
CA ASP A 276 -6.92 2.39 30.59
C ASP A 276 -7.10 3.45 29.49
N PHE A 277 -8.36 3.76 29.15
CA PHE A 277 -8.76 4.66 28.07
C PHE A 277 -9.71 5.74 28.59
N GLU A 278 -9.29 6.48 29.59
CA GLU A 278 -10.11 7.53 30.20
C GLU A 278 -10.61 8.55 29.17
N CYS A 279 -11.90 8.86 29.22
CA CYS A 279 -12.57 9.94 28.48
C CYS A 279 -12.68 9.77 26.96
N ILE A 280 -12.51 8.57 26.41
CA ILE A 280 -12.66 8.36 24.97
C ILE A 280 -14.12 8.00 24.63
N TYR A 281 -14.72 8.84 23.81
CA TYR A 281 -16.06 8.64 23.26
C TYR A 281 -15.95 8.46 21.75
N ASP A 282 -16.83 7.67 21.14
CA ASP A 282 -16.95 7.66 19.69
C ASP A 282 -17.42 9.04 19.16
N LEU A 283 -17.43 9.22 17.84
CA LEU A 283 -17.88 10.47 17.21
C LEU A 283 -19.33 10.83 17.55
N TYR A 284 -20.11 9.87 18.08
CA TYR A 284 -21.49 10.03 18.52
C TYR A 284 -21.62 10.22 20.03
N GLY A 285 -20.51 10.39 20.75
CA GLY A 285 -20.51 10.56 22.21
C GLY A 285 -20.85 9.30 22.99
N ARG A 286 -20.69 8.11 22.42
CA ARG A 286 -21.00 6.83 23.08
C ARG A 286 -19.76 6.25 23.77
N ARG A 287 -19.95 5.70 24.95
CA ARG A 287 -18.93 4.89 25.65
C ARG A 287 -19.13 3.39 25.38
N PRO A 288 -18.06 2.57 25.56
CA PRO A 288 -18.24 1.14 25.62
C PRO A 288 -19.31 0.76 26.65
N ARG A 289 -20.16 -0.21 26.27
CA ARG A 289 -21.18 -0.72 27.23
C ARG A 289 -20.49 -1.57 28.29
N MET A 290 -20.65 -1.18 29.55
CA MET A 290 -20.08 -1.87 30.70
C MET A 290 -21.00 -3.01 31.17
N LYS A 291 -20.40 -4.02 31.83
CA LYS A 291 -21.14 -4.97 32.68
C LYS A 291 -21.71 -4.22 33.90
N GLU A 292 -22.94 -4.51 34.24
CA GLU A 292 -23.56 -4.07 35.52
C GLU A 292 -22.93 -4.83 36.70
#